data_9749e25ffd1db106f22a91e93a05b715
#
_entry.id   9749e25ffd1db106f22a91e93a05b715
#
_cell.length_a   1.000
_cell.length_b   1.000
_cell.length_c   1.000
_cell.angle_alpha   90.00
_cell.angle_beta   90.00
_cell.angle_gamma   90.00
#
_symmetry.space_group_name_H-M   'P 1'
#
loop_
_entity.id
_entity.type
_entity.pdbx_description
1 polymer ?
#
loop_
_entity_poly.entity_id
_entity_poly.type
_entity_poly.pdbx_seq_one_letter_code
_entity_poly.pdbx_strand_id
1 'polypeptide(L)'
;MRGSVVVLAVMWGTTTVSAQGRGADEAAIRAHTAAVENALNKRDAAAVVALFTADGDEIDTDGPRRSGRDTMRSAGAADLAAWSPTMRFSLSVTGIRFLTADIAIVETAARFTEGPVRANRGTSVLVRQDGNWLIAALRVYPAQRAP
;
A
#
# COMPACT_ATOMS: atom_id res chain seq x y z
N MET A 1 -35.64 -13.65 -53.30
CA MET A 1 -34.89 -14.01 -52.06
C MET A 1 -34.11 -12.80 -51.59
N ARG A 2 -34.55 -12.14 -50.52
CA ARG A 2 -33.87 -10.97 -49.94
C ARG A 2 -33.27 -11.44 -48.61
N GLY A 3 -31.92 -11.57 -48.58
CA GLY A 3 -31.19 -11.92 -47.37
C GLY A 3 -30.96 -10.67 -46.50
N SER A 4 -31.51 -10.68 -45.29
CA SER A 4 -31.24 -9.64 -44.27
C SER A 4 -29.92 -9.96 -43.57
N VAL A 5 -28.96 -9.06 -43.69
CA VAL A 5 -27.71 -9.11 -42.91
C VAL A 5 -27.97 -8.42 -41.57
N VAL A 6 -27.92 -9.19 -40.48
CA VAL A 6 -27.96 -8.64 -39.11
C VAL A 6 -26.54 -8.30 -38.72
N VAL A 7 -26.24 -6.99 -38.58
CA VAL A 7 -24.98 -6.51 -38.04
C VAL A 7 -25.13 -6.45 -36.53
N LEU A 8 -24.46 -7.36 -35.80
CA LEU A 8 -24.33 -7.29 -34.36
C LEU A 8 -23.26 -6.25 -34.00
N ALA A 9 -23.70 -5.08 -33.50
CA ALA A 9 -22.82 -4.09 -32.95
C ALA A 9 -22.42 -4.51 -31.52
N VAL A 10 -21.18 -4.97 -31.34
CA VAL A 10 -20.61 -5.22 -30.02
C VAL A 10 -20.24 -3.86 -29.40
N MET A 11 -21.06 -3.37 -28.47
CA MET A 11 -20.77 -2.19 -27.71
C MET A 11 -19.72 -2.55 -26.63
N TRP A 12 -18.50 -2.13 -26.83
CA TRP A 12 -17.46 -2.13 -25.80
C TRP A 12 -17.78 -0.99 -24.83
N GLY A 13 -18.38 -1.32 -23.69
CA GLY A 13 -18.61 -0.38 -22.61
C GLY A 13 -17.27 0.01 -21.97
N THR A 14 -16.73 1.16 -22.37
CA THR A 14 -15.65 1.80 -21.63
C THR A 14 -16.24 2.36 -20.32
N THR A 15 -16.04 1.68 -19.20
CA THR A 15 -16.33 2.20 -17.88
C THR A 15 -15.38 3.37 -17.61
N THR A 16 -15.85 4.60 -17.88
CA THR A 16 -15.16 5.82 -17.43
C THR A 16 -15.29 5.88 -15.90
N VAL A 17 -14.22 5.52 -15.18
CA VAL A 17 -14.09 5.84 -13.76
C VAL A 17 -14.19 7.35 -13.66
N SER A 18 -15.25 7.86 -13.02
CA SER A 18 -15.46 9.30 -12.91
C SER A 18 -14.36 9.94 -12.06
N ALA A 19 -13.99 11.18 -12.38
CA ALA A 19 -12.97 11.93 -11.63
C ALA A 19 -13.32 12.05 -10.12
N GLN A 20 -14.60 12.08 -9.77
CA GLN A 20 -15.09 12.06 -8.38
C GLN A 20 -14.77 10.74 -7.65
N GLY A 21 -14.88 9.59 -8.33
CA GLY A 21 -14.51 8.30 -7.76
C GLY A 21 -13.03 8.22 -7.43
N ARG A 22 -12.17 8.76 -8.29
CA ARG A 22 -10.72 8.79 -8.06
C ARG A 22 -10.31 9.63 -6.85
N GLY A 23 -10.91 10.80 -6.65
CA GLY A 23 -10.64 11.64 -5.48
C GLY A 23 -10.98 10.94 -4.17
N ALA A 24 -12.10 10.22 -4.11
CA ALA A 24 -12.48 9.42 -2.94
C ALA A 24 -11.50 8.26 -2.70
N ASP A 25 -11.05 7.59 -3.75
CA ASP A 25 -10.06 6.51 -3.65
C ASP A 25 -8.69 7.01 -3.20
N GLU A 26 -8.22 8.14 -3.72
CA GLU A 26 -6.98 8.75 -3.24
C GLU A 26 -7.07 9.12 -1.75
N ALA A 27 -8.19 9.68 -1.31
CA ALA A 27 -8.42 9.99 0.10
C ALA A 27 -8.41 8.72 0.97
N ALA A 28 -9.05 7.63 0.50
CA ALA A 28 -9.05 6.36 1.20
C ALA A 28 -7.64 5.73 1.29
N ILE A 29 -6.84 5.79 0.21
CA ILE A 29 -5.45 5.32 0.21
C ILE A 29 -4.59 6.15 1.17
N ARG A 30 -4.76 7.48 1.21
CA ARG A 30 -4.04 8.33 2.18
C ARG A 30 -4.45 8.03 3.62
N ALA A 31 -5.73 7.79 3.88
CA ALA A 31 -6.21 7.38 5.19
C ALA A 31 -5.66 6.00 5.60
N HIS A 32 -5.57 5.05 4.67
CA HIS A 32 -4.93 3.76 4.87
C HIS A 32 -3.44 3.93 5.25
N THR A 33 -2.68 4.78 4.54
CA THR A 33 -1.27 5.08 4.86
C THR A 33 -1.13 5.69 6.25
N ALA A 34 -2.01 6.60 6.65
CA ALA A 34 -2.04 7.17 8.00
C ALA A 34 -2.37 6.10 9.08
N ALA A 35 -3.21 5.11 8.75
CA ALA A 35 -3.49 3.99 9.64
C ALA A 35 -2.24 3.11 9.84
N VAL A 36 -1.43 2.87 8.80
CA VAL A 36 -0.13 2.17 8.91
C VAL A 36 0.80 2.94 9.85
N GLU A 37 0.98 4.25 9.64
CA GLU A 37 1.81 5.10 10.52
C GLU A 37 1.36 5.02 11.98
N ASN A 38 0.06 5.14 12.22
CA ASN A 38 -0.51 5.09 13.57
C ASN A 38 -0.29 3.74 14.25
N ALA A 39 -0.50 2.62 13.54
CA ALA A 39 -0.28 1.27 14.05
C ALA A 39 1.20 1.05 14.40
N LEU A 40 2.13 1.47 13.54
CA LEU A 40 3.58 1.39 13.79
C LEU A 40 3.99 2.22 15.01
N ASN A 41 3.50 3.45 15.15
CA ASN A 41 3.78 4.30 16.29
C ASN A 41 3.20 3.78 17.62
N LYS A 42 2.12 3.00 17.56
CA LYS A 42 1.55 2.28 18.70
C LYS A 42 2.25 0.96 19.01
N ARG A 43 3.20 0.53 18.18
CA ARG A 43 3.85 -0.79 18.27
C ARG A 43 2.85 -1.95 18.12
N ASP A 44 1.75 -1.73 17.40
CA ASP A 44 0.69 -2.71 17.22
C ASP A 44 0.90 -3.49 15.91
N ALA A 45 1.70 -4.55 15.99
CA ALA A 45 1.98 -5.41 14.84
C ALA A 45 0.69 -6.08 14.28
N ALA A 46 -0.31 -6.35 15.13
CA ALA A 46 -1.57 -6.93 14.68
C ALA A 46 -2.37 -5.92 13.83
N ALA A 47 -2.43 -4.65 14.27
CA ALA A 47 -3.05 -3.59 13.50
C ALA A 47 -2.31 -3.33 12.18
N VAL A 48 -0.97 -3.40 12.16
CA VAL A 48 -0.18 -3.26 10.92
C VAL A 48 -0.58 -4.34 9.91
N VAL A 49 -0.56 -5.62 10.29
CA VAL A 49 -0.83 -6.71 9.33
C VAL A 49 -2.30 -6.79 8.92
N ALA A 50 -3.23 -6.22 9.70
CA ALA A 50 -4.62 -6.10 9.30
C ALA A 50 -4.83 -5.21 8.07
N LEU A 51 -3.87 -4.32 7.78
CA LEU A 51 -3.86 -3.44 6.61
C LEU A 51 -3.29 -4.12 5.34
N PHE A 52 -2.85 -5.38 5.44
CA PHE A 52 -2.43 -6.20 4.31
C PHE A 52 -3.53 -7.18 3.90
N THR A 53 -3.46 -7.69 2.67
CA THR A 53 -4.24 -8.86 2.27
C THR A 53 -3.80 -10.09 3.08
N ALA A 54 -4.60 -11.15 3.10
CA ALA A 54 -4.28 -12.36 3.86
C ALA A 54 -2.96 -13.01 3.40
N ASP A 55 -2.70 -12.96 2.10
CA ASP A 55 -1.52 -13.49 1.41
C ASP A 55 -0.48 -12.42 1.06
N GLY A 56 -0.66 -11.21 1.57
CA GLY A 56 0.23 -10.09 1.33
C GLY A 56 1.67 -10.36 1.74
N ASP A 57 2.60 -9.64 1.13
CA ASP A 57 4.01 -9.77 1.43
C ASP A 57 4.74 -8.42 1.58
N GLU A 58 5.86 -8.48 2.28
CA GLU A 58 6.79 -7.37 2.39
C GLU A 58 8.24 -7.81 2.19
N ILE A 59 9.04 -6.90 1.66
CA ILE A 59 10.51 -6.95 1.70
C ILE A 59 10.96 -5.61 2.27
N ASP A 60 11.53 -5.63 3.46
CA ASP A 60 12.18 -4.45 4.04
C ASP A 60 13.61 -4.33 3.50
N THR A 61 14.24 -3.19 3.70
CA THR A 61 15.47 -2.69 3.05
C THR A 61 16.55 -3.72 2.79
N ASP A 62 16.83 -4.60 3.74
CA ASP A 62 17.86 -5.66 3.65
C ASP A 62 17.31 -7.01 4.17
N GLY A 63 16.01 -7.11 4.34
CA GLY A 63 15.38 -8.28 4.96
C GLY A 63 14.96 -9.35 3.96
N PRO A 64 14.68 -10.56 4.47
CA PRO A 64 14.04 -11.59 3.68
C PRO A 64 12.60 -11.20 3.35
N ARG A 65 12.07 -11.78 2.29
CA ARG A 65 10.63 -11.68 2.00
C ARG A 65 9.82 -12.33 3.11
N ARG A 66 8.88 -11.60 3.66
CA ARG A 66 7.89 -12.08 4.65
C ARG A 66 6.54 -12.15 3.96
N SER A 67 5.88 -13.30 4.00
CA SER A 67 4.58 -13.51 3.33
C SER A 67 3.57 -14.05 4.32
N GLY A 68 2.34 -13.55 4.19
CA GLY A 68 1.21 -13.91 5.04
C GLY A 68 1.20 -13.20 6.40
N ARG A 69 0.01 -12.89 6.88
CA ARG A 69 -0.20 -12.07 8.09
C ARG A 69 0.48 -12.64 9.34
N ASP A 70 0.51 -13.96 9.53
CA ASP A 70 1.08 -14.54 10.74
C ASP A 70 2.60 -14.37 10.78
N THR A 71 3.28 -14.63 9.64
CA THR A 71 4.72 -14.44 9.52
C THR A 71 5.09 -12.96 9.70
N MET A 72 4.37 -12.06 9.02
CA MET A 72 4.61 -10.62 9.13
C MET A 72 4.33 -10.09 10.54
N ARG A 73 3.27 -10.57 11.21
CA ARG A 73 2.94 -10.17 12.58
C ARG A 73 4.05 -10.56 13.57
N SER A 74 4.53 -11.80 13.50
CA SER A 74 5.58 -12.29 14.41
C SER A 74 6.89 -11.54 14.21
N ALA A 75 7.32 -11.35 12.96
CA ALA A 75 8.53 -10.61 12.64
C ALA A 75 8.38 -9.11 12.99
N GLY A 76 7.26 -8.50 12.62
CA GLY A 76 6.98 -7.09 12.91
C GLY A 76 6.90 -6.79 14.40
N ALA A 77 6.36 -7.71 15.22
CA ALA A 77 6.36 -7.55 16.67
C ALA A 77 7.79 -7.53 17.25
N ALA A 78 8.69 -8.38 16.75
CA ALA A 78 10.09 -8.38 17.18
C ALA A 78 10.80 -7.09 16.74
N ASP A 79 10.60 -6.65 15.49
CA ASP A 79 11.19 -5.40 14.98
C ASP A 79 10.71 -4.19 15.78
N LEU A 80 9.41 -4.07 16.05
CA LEU A 80 8.81 -2.98 16.80
C LEU A 80 9.25 -2.96 18.29
N ALA A 81 9.48 -4.13 18.88
CA ALA A 81 10.01 -4.24 20.24
C ALA A 81 11.46 -3.72 20.36
N ALA A 82 12.23 -3.79 19.26
CA ALA A 82 13.59 -3.26 19.21
C ALA A 82 13.66 -1.73 19.05
N TRP A 83 12.54 -1.07 18.74
CA TRP A 83 12.51 0.39 18.61
C TRP A 83 12.60 1.07 19.96
N SER A 84 13.37 2.17 20.04
CA SER A 84 13.39 3.03 21.21
C SER A 84 11.96 3.50 21.57
N PRO A 85 11.61 3.62 22.87
CA PRO A 85 10.28 4.10 23.30
C PRO A 85 9.93 5.50 22.77
N THR A 86 10.93 6.32 22.52
CA THR A 86 10.80 7.70 22.04
C THR A 86 10.82 7.80 20.52
N MET A 87 11.25 6.74 19.82
CA MET A 87 11.24 6.71 18.34
C MET A 87 9.84 6.92 17.79
N ARG A 88 9.73 7.82 16.82
CA ARG A 88 8.51 8.03 16.04
C ARG A 88 8.82 7.81 14.56
N PHE A 89 7.83 7.29 13.91
CA PHE A 89 7.81 7.02 12.48
C PHE A 89 6.81 7.96 11.81
N SER A 90 7.17 8.56 10.70
CA SER A 90 6.25 9.31 9.86
C SER A 90 6.26 8.77 8.44
N LEU A 91 5.07 8.69 7.84
CA LEU A 91 4.86 8.12 6.52
C LEU A 91 4.03 9.09 5.67
N SER A 92 4.54 9.45 4.51
CA SER A 92 3.84 10.33 3.58
C SER A 92 3.66 9.67 2.21
N VAL A 93 2.49 9.84 1.60
CA VAL A 93 2.24 9.42 0.22
C VAL A 93 2.86 10.43 -0.73
N THR A 94 3.81 9.98 -1.56
CA THR A 94 4.49 10.80 -2.56
C THR A 94 3.93 10.61 -3.97
N GLY A 95 3.24 9.49 -4.24
CA GLY A 95 2.59 9.22 -5.51
C GLY A 95 1.52 8.15 -5.39
N ILE A 96 0.46 8.28 -6.19
CA ILE A 96 -0.58 7.27 -6.38
C ILE A 96 -0.81 7.10 -7.87
N ARG A 97 -0.74 5.87 -8.36
CA ARG A 97 -1.03 5.52 -9.73
C ARG A 97 -2.01 4.36 -9.77
N PHE A 98 -3.23 4.62 -10.21
CA PHE A 98 -4.22 3.57 -10.42
C PHE A 98 -3.90 2.78 -11.69
N LEU A 99 -3.83 1.46 -11.57
CA LEU A 99 -3.70 0.53 -12.68
C LEU A 99 -5.07 0.11 -13.20
N THR A 100 -6.01 -0.08 -12.27
CA THR A 100 -7.43 -0.36 -12.53
C THR A 100 -8.29 0.40 -11.52
N ALA A 101 -9.60 0.16 -11.49
CA ALA A 101 -10.48 0.69 -10.45
C ALA A 101 -10.14 0.13 -9.05
N ASP A 102 -9.55 -1.07 -8.99
CA ASP A 102 -9.34 -1.83 -7.76
C ASP A 102 -7.86 -2.13 -7.46
N ILE A 103 -6.93 -1.58 -8.27
CA ILE A 103 -5.48 -1.78 -8.09
C ILE A 103 -4.77 -0.45 -8.23
N ALA A 104 -3.95 -0.11 -7.22
CA ALA A 104 -3.11 1.08 -7.24
C ALA A 104 -1.66 0.75 -6.84
N ILE A 105 -0.71 1.46 -7.45
CA ILE A 105 0.66 1.57 -6.97
C ILE A 105 0.75 2.84 -6.15
N VAL A 106 1.27 2.72 -4.93
CA VAL A 106 1.42 3.82 -3.98
C VAL A 106 2.89 3.96 -3.60
N GLU A 107 3.42 5.14 -3.82
CA GLU A 107 4.78 5.49 -3.41
C GLU A 107 4.72 6.28 -2.11
N THR A 108 5.63 5.97 -1.19
CA THR A 108 5.71 6.59 0.12
C THR A 108 7.14 7.00 0.47
N ALA A 109 7.25 8.02 1.30
CA ALA A 109 8.48 8.39 1.99
C ALA A 109 8.27 8.23 3.50
N ALA A 110 9.23 7.57 4.14
CA ALA A 110 9.22 7.31 5.57
C ALA A 110 10.39 8.01 6.24
N ARG A 111 10.21 8.48 7.49
CA ARG A 111 11.23 9.09 8.33
C ARG A 111 11.12 8.57 9.75
N PHE A 112 12.26 8.41 10.38
CA PHE A 112 12.39 8.09 11.80
C PHE A 112 12.95 9.30 12.54
N THR A 113 12.49 9.57 13.77
CA THR A 113 12.94 10.74 14.56
C THR A 113 14.23 10.51 15.29
N GLU A 114 14.66 9.25 15.45
CA GLU A 114 15.86 8.88 16.19
C GLU A 114 16.80 8.04 15.33
N GLY A 115 18.08 8.12 15.67
CA GLY A 115 19.15 7.47 14.93
C GLY A 115 19.67 8.34 13.78
N PRO A 116 20.64 7.84 13.01
CA PRO A 116 21.00 8.49 11.76
C PRO A 116 19.73 8.60 10.93
N VAL A 117 19.37 9.81 10.49
CA VAL A 117 18.13 10.09 9.75
C VAL A 117 17.98 9.07 8.62
N ARG A 118 17.25 8.01 8.90
CA ARG A 118 16.94 7.01 7.89
C ARG A 118 15.66 7.47 7.19
N ALA A 119 15.83 8.07 6.04
CA ALA A 119 14.72 8.24 5.13
C ALA A 119 14.65 6.96 4.30
N ASN A 120 13.50 6.32 4.28
CA ASN A 120 13.22 5.18 3.41
C ASN A 120 12.16 5.57 2.40
N ARG A 121 12.16 4.90 1.26
CA ARG A 121 11.08 4.97 0.29
C ARG A 121 10.37 3.63 0.25
N GLY A 122 9.07 3.66 0.09
CA GLY A 122 8.28 2.45 -0.09
C GLY A 122 7.51 2.49 -1.40
N THR A 123 7.37 1.33 -2.03
CA THR A 123 6.42 1.10 -3.11
C THR A 123 5.50 -0.01 -2.70
N SER A 124 4.20 0.27 -2.69
CA SER A 124 3.17 -0.70 -2.34
C SER A 124 2.24 -0.93 -3.53
N VAL A 125 1.82 -2.17 -3.71
CA VAL A 125 0.66 -2.52 -4.53
C VAL A 125 -0.52 -2.65 -3.59
N LEU A 126 -1.51 -1.78 -3.74
CA LEU A 126 -2.76 -1.85 -3.01
C LEU A 126 -3.84 -2.44 -3.90
N VAL A 127 -4.67 -3.29 -3.32
CA VAL A 127 -5.86 -3.86 -3.95
C VAL A 127 -7.09 -3.53 -3.12
N ARG A 128 -8.23 -3.34 -3.80
CA ARG A 128 -9.50 -3.14 -3.12
C ARG A 128 -10.16 -4.49 -2.89
N GLN A 129 -10.45 -4.83 -1.64
CA GLN A 129 -11.20 -6.01 -1.24
C GLN A 129 -12.32 -5.57 -0.29
N ASP A 130 -13.54 -5.98 -0.58
CA ASP A 130 -14.74 -5.64 0.22
C ASP A 130 -14.86 -4.13 0.51
N GLY A 131 -14.54 -3.31 -0.48
CA GLY A 131 -14.59 -1.85 -0.38
C GLY A 131 -13.39 -1.19 0.32
N ASN A 132 -12.45 -1.97 0.86
CA ASN A 132 -11.27 -1.48 1.57
C ASN A 132 -10.00 -1.63 0.73
N TRP A 133 -9.12 -0.65 0.78
CA TRP A 133 -7.78 -0.75 0.21
C TRP A 133 -6.87 -1.51 1.17
N LEU A 134 -6.19 -2.56 0.67
CA LEU A 134 -5.26 -3.38 1.43
C LEU A 134 -3.94 -3.53 0.66
N ILE A 135 -2.83 -3.64 1.38
CA ILE A 135 -1.51 -3.86 0.78
C ILE A 135 -1.38 -5.33 0.37
N ALA A 136 -1.23 -5.60 -0.92
CA ALA A 136 -0.91 -6.91 -1.45
C ALA A 136 0.61 -7.17 -1.49
N ALA A 137 1.40 -6.11 -1.73
CA ALA A 137 2.86 -6.20 -1.71
C ALA A 137 3.48 -4.88 -1.25
N LEU A 138 4.51 -4.93 -0.42
CA LEU A 138 5.30 -3.79 0.01
C LEU A 138 6.78 -4.03 -0.27
N ARG A 139 7.45 -3.03 -0.82
CA ARG A 139 8.91 -3.00 -1.02
C ARG A 139 9.44 -1.73 -0.41
N VAL A 140 10.40 -1.86 0.52
CA VAL A 140 11.04 -0.73 1.19
C VAL A 140 12.49 -0.62 0.70
N TYR A 141 12.89 0.58 0.39
CA TYR A 141 14.24 0.89 -0.11
C TYR A 141 14.86 1.98 0.76
N PRO A 142 16.18 1.92 1.03
CA PRO A 142 16.86 3.05 1.65
C PRO A 142 16.73 4.28 0.74
N ALA A 143 16.56 5.45 1.35
CA ALA A 143 16.59 6.69 0.57
C ALA A 143 17.96 6.83 -0.08
N GLN A 144 17.97 7.11 -1.36
CA GLN A 144 19.20 7.46 -2.06
C GLN A 144 19.76 8.74 -1.43
N ARG A 145 21.05 8.70 -1.06
CA ARG A 145 21.77 9.94 -0.74
C ARG A 145 21.76 10.77 -2.02
N ALA A 146 21.38 12.05 -1.90
CA ALA A 146 21.60 12.98 -2.98
C ALA A 146 23.10 12.99 -3.33
N PRO A 147 23.46 13.02 -4.62
CA PRO A 147 24.85 13.12 -5.05
C PRO A 147 25.52 14.37 -4.53
#